data_3db7de66fefb1cead6ec08476d6471de
#
_entry.id   3db7de66fefb1cead6ec08476d6471de
#
_cell.length_a   1.000
_cell.length_b   1.000
_cell.length_c   1.000
_cell.angle_alpha   90.00
_cell.angle_beta   90.00
_cell.angle_gamma   90.00
#
_symmetry.space_group_name_H-M   'P 1'
#
loop_
_entity.id
_entity.type
_entity.pdbx_description
1 polymer ?
#
loop_
_entity_poly.entity_id
_entity_poly.type
_entity_poly.pdbx_seq_one_letter_code
_entity_poly.pdbx_strand_id
1 'polypeptide(L)'
;MKNKILLSAFSLFIFASVFHSQETKAEEIPVSTPVEVIDRLNIPGPLTFRESEYILTWSKQNSPTWAQQQYILRDDDFNNYKELINISYFDKEIDIETAVKQKVEYVEKRKERTQDKYSFVNVTESPDGKEIVVDYLVTVVPKEGESYAEYNLDRFKNYDAGGKKSFVIFSYSKRIAGDLKYTTKSLSKERSRLMEGVIKMAIPPVTYKPTAVEAKK
;
A
#
# COMPACT_ATOMS: atom_id res chain seq x y z
N MET A 1 -23.40 -33.87 22.70
CA MET A 1 -21.98 -33.53 22.38
C MET A 1 -21.98 -32.18 21.74
N LYS A 2 -21.48 -31.15 22.46
CA LYS A 2 -21.49 -29.74 21.99
C LYS A 2 -20.16 -29.46 21.36
N ASN A 3 -20.11 -29.33 20.01
CA ASN A 3 -18.93 -28.87 19.29
C ASN A 3 -18.74 -27.38 19.56
N LYS A 4 -17.71 -27.05 20.35
CA LYS A 4 -17.22 -25.67 20.47
C LYS A 4 -16.41 -25.38 19.22
N ILE A 5 -16.99 -24.59 18.32
CA ILE A 5 -16.24 -23.95 17.22
C ILE A 5 -15.38 -22.86 17.88
N LEU A 6 -14.08 -23.12 17.91
CA LEU A 6 -13.09 -22.12 18.31
C LEU A 6 -13.02 -21.09 17.20
N LEU A 7 -13.74 -19.98 17.35
CA LEU A 7 -13.50 -18.79 16.53
C LEU A 7 -12.11 -18.24 16.91
N SER A 8 -11.11 -18.61 16.14
CA SER A 8 -9.81 -17.95 16.16
C SER A 8 -10.06 -16.50 15.73
N ALA A 9 -10.00 -15.59 16.69
CA ALA A 9 -10.03 -14.16 16.44
C ALA A 9 -8.78 -13.77 15.67
N PHE A 10 -8.89 -13.81 14.34
CA PHE A 10 -7.86 -13.36 13.43
C PHE A 10 -7.89 -11.83 13.40
N SER A 11 -7.17 -11.22 14.34
CA SER A 11 -6.93 -9.78 14.34
C SER A 11 -6.04 -9.46 13.14
N LEU A 12 -6.68 -9.30 11.99
CA LEU A 12 -6.00 -8.82 10.79
C LEU A 12 -5.78 -7.32 10.99
N PHE A 13 -4.55 -6.98 11.36
CA PHE A 13 -4.11 -5.59 11.42
C PHE A 13 -4.31 -4.96 10.04
N ILE A 14 -5.35 -4.16 9.96
CA ILE A 14 -5.76 -3.32 8.86
C ILE A 14 -4.56 -2.50 8.38
N PHE A 15 -4.40 -2.42 7.09
CA PHE A 15 -3.55 -1.49 6.37
C PHE A 15 -3.88 -0.04 6.79
N ALA A 16 -3.45 0.35 7.97
CA ALA A 16 -3.27 1.74 8.28
C ALA A 16 -1.92 2.12 7.66
N SER A 17 -1.94 2.90 6.60
CA SER A 17 -0.84 3.82 6.35
C SER A 17 -0.73 4.62 7.63
N VAL A 18 0.26 4.29 8.46
CA VAL A 18 0.44 4.94 9.76
C VAL A 18 0.94 6.34 9.48
N PHE A 19 0.02 7.29 9.42
CA PHE A 19 0.34 8.69 9.59
C PHE A 19 0.75 8.88 11.06
N HIS A 20 2.03 8.72 11.33
CA HIS A 20 2.63 9.20 12.56
C HIS A 20 2.95 10.68 12.37
N SER A 21 2.05 11.54 12.82
CA SER A 21 2.46 12.89 13.18
C SER A 21 3.21 12.78 14.52
N GLN A 22 4.52 12.76 14.48
CA GLN A 22 5.33 13.02 15.65
C GLN A 22 5.42 14.53 15.86
N GLU A 23 4.99 14.98 17.03
CA GLU A 23 5.36 16.30 17.56
C GLU A 23 6.88 16.34 17.72
N THR A 24 7.57 17.09 16.87
CA THR A 24 9.00 17.33 16.99
C THR A 24 9.23 18.61 17.77
N LYS A 25 9.76 18.46 18.99
CA LYS A 25 10.59 19.49 19.64
C LYS A 25 11.80 19.72 18.74
N ALA A 26 12.12 21.00 18.47
CA ALA A 26 13.32 21.38 17.73
C ALA A 26 14.55 21.00 18.56
N GLU A 27 15.19 19.91 18.20
CA GLU A 27 16.55 19.56 18.60
C GLU A 27 17.43 19.56 17.34
N GLU A 28 18.66 20.07 17.49
CA GLU A 28 19.67 20.17 16.44
C GLU A 28 19.83 18.84 15.69
N ILE A 29 19.68 18.89 14.37
CA ILE A 29 19.70 17.73 13.49
C ILE A 29 21.14 17.19 13.43
N PRO A 30 21.46 16.04 14.04
CA PRO A 30 22.70 15.36 13.70
C PRO A 30 22.61 14.93 12.25
N VAL A 31 23.65 15.17 11.46
CA VAL A 31 23.79 14.64 10.09
C VAL A 31 23.64 13.13 10.18
N SER A 32 22.39 12.65 9.95
CA SER A 32 22.12 11.22 9.96
C SER A 32 22.76 10.61 8.72
N THR A 33 23.68 9.69 8.91
CA THR A 33 24.08 8.73 7.88
C THR A 33 22.80 8.16 7.27
N PRO A 34 22.67 8.09 5.93
CA PRO A 34 21.50 7.51 5.30
C PRO A 34 21.29 6.11 5.87
N VAL A 35 20.15 5.88 6.51
CA VAL A 35 19.81 4.54 7.00
C VAL A 35 19.58 3.68 5.76
N GLU A 36 20.47 2.73 5.52
CA GLU A 36 20.34 1.80 4.40
C GLU A 36 19.01 1.04 4.51
N VAL A 37 18.18 1.18 3.50
CA VAL A 37 16.87 0.53 3.48
C VAL A 37 17.06 -0.96 3.18
N ILE A 38 16.60 -1.82 4.06
CA ILE A 38 16.74 -3.27 3.93
C ILE A 38 15.80 -3.77 2.81
N ASP A 39 16.35 -4.40 1.78
CA ASP A 39 15.57 -5.13 0.79
C ASP A 39 15.09 -6.47 1.37
N ARG A 40 13.83 -6.55 1.75
CA ARG A 40 13.23 -7.73 2.40
C ARG A 40 12.59 -8.72 1.42
N LEU A 41 12.30 -8.27 0.21
CA LEU A 41 11.57 -9.03 -0.81
C LEU A 41 12.46 -9.46 -1.97
N ASN A 42 13.76 -9.15 -1.90
CA ASN A 42 14.74 -9.30 -2.98
C ASN A 42 14.31 -8.53 -4.25
N ILE A 43 13.83 -7.30 -4.03
CA ILE A 43 13.41 -6.35 -5.06
C ILE A 43 14.10 -5.01 -4.77
N PRO A 44 15.41 -4.87 -5.04
CA PRO A 44 16.16 -3.66 -4.67
C PRO A 44 15.74 -2.42 -5.46
N GLY A 45 15.07 -2.62 -6.59
CA GLY A 45 14.76 -1.54 -7.52
C GLY A 45 15.96 -1.19 -8.44
N PRO A 46 15.88 -0.08 -9.21
CA PRO A 46 14.67 0.71 -9.37
C PRO A 46 13.53 -0.07 -10.04
N LEU A 47 12.29 0.21 -9.65
CA LEU A 47 11.12 -0.26 -10.36
C LEU A 47 10.76 0.72 -11.46
N THR A 48 10.54 0.24 -12.67
CA THR A 48 10.06 1.08 -13.78
C THR A 48 8.54 0.95 -13.90
N PHE A 49 7.83 2.05 -13.76
CA PHE A 49 6.40 2.12 -13.99
C PHE A 49 6.08 3.35 -14.84
N ARG A 50 5.46 3.14 -15.99
CA ARG A 50 5.08 4.23 -16.91
C ARG A 50 6.23 5.21 -17.20
N GLU A 51 7.38 4.68 -17.58
CA GLU A 51 8.61 5.44 -17.95
C GLU A 51 9.29 6.17 -16.77
N SER A 52 8.77 6.04 -15.57
CA SER A 52 9.38 6.60 -14.36
C SER A 52 10.05 5.53 -13.52
N GLU A 53 11.15 5.90 -12.88
CA GLU A 53 11.90 5.03 -11.96
C GLU A 53 11.54 5.34 -10.50
N TYR A 54 11.26 4.27 -9.76
CA TYR A 54 10.94 4.32 -8.33
C TYR A 54 12.03 3.60 -7.55
N ILE A 55 12.63 4.28 -6.59
CA ILE A 55 13.68 3.74 -5.72
C ILE A 55 13.11 3.22 -4.41
N LEU A 56 13.70 2.14 -3.89
CA LEU A 56 13.35 1.59 -2.58
C LEU A 56 13.70 2.60 -1.48
N THR A 57 12.71 3.05 -0.73
CA THR A 57 12.86 4.07 0.31
C THR A 57 12.44 3.61 1.68
N TRP A 58 11.63 2.57 1.76
CA TRP A 58 11.18 2.06 3.05
C TRP A 58 10.84 0.57 2.96
N SER A 59 11.10 -0.15 4.04
CA SER A 59 10.67 -1.54 4.19
C SER A 59 10.35 -1.87 5.64
N LYS A 60 9.45 -2.84 5.83
CA LYS A 60 9.09 -3.34 7.15
C LYS A 60 8.71 -4.81 7.09
N GLN A 61 9.21 -5.59 8.05
CA GLN A 61 8.66 -6.88 8.40
C GLN A 61 7.61 -6.70 9.50
N ASN A 62 6.33 -6.88 9.16
CA ASN A 62 5.23 -6.70 10.12
C ASN A 62 4.98 -7.96 10.96
N SER A 63 5.30 -9.14 10.40
CA SER A 63 5.26 -10.44 11.08
C SER A 63 6.21 -11.41 10.38
N PRO A 64 6.46 -12.61 10.92
CA PRO A 64 7.25 -13.64 10.23
C PRO A 64 6.71 -14.02 8.85
N THR A 65 5.43 -13.79 8.59
CA THR A 65 4.77 -14.12 7.32
C THR A 65 4.31 -12.91 6.52
N TRP A 66 4.74 -11.67 6.88
CA TRP A 66 4.30 -10.46 6.21
C TRP A 66 5.38 -9.39 6.18
N ALA A 67 5.78 -8.99 5.00
CA ALA A 67 6.69 -7.89 4.77
C ALA A 67 6.16 -6.92 3.71
N GLN A 68 6.64 -5.69 3.76
CA GLN A 68 6.28 -4.61 2.86
C GLN A 68 7.52 -3.84 2.43
N GLN A 69 7.49 -3.33 1.20
CA GLN A 69 8.48 -2.40 0.66
C GLN A 69 7.78 -1.27 -0.08
N GLN A 70 8.32 -0.07 0.07
CA GLN A 70 7.80 1.13 -0.59
C GLN A 70 8.87 1.79 -1.43
N TYR A 71 8.44 2.23 -2.60
CA TYR A 71 9.27 2.85 -3.62
C TYR A 71 8.64 4.16 -4.03
N ILE A 72 9.42 5.23 -4.12
CA ILE A 72 8.97 6.55 -4.59
C ILE A 72 9.80 7.00 -5.78
N LEU A 73 9.35 8.02 -6.49
CA LEU A 73 10.14 8.65 -7.53
C LEU A 73 11.50 9.09 -6.97
N ARG A 74 12.57 8.99 -7.75
CA ARG A 74 13.95 9.26 -7.32
C ARG A 74 14.12 10.63 -6.65
N ASP A 75 13.41 11.64 -7.15
CA ASP A 75 13.55 13.02 -6.67
C ASP A 75 12.43 13.43 -5.69
N ASP A 76 11.61 12.47 -5.23
CA ASP A 76 10.55 12.74 -4.26
C ASP A 76 11.05 12.55 -2.81
N ASP A 77 10.38 13.23 -1.89
CA ASP A 77 10.52 13.04 -0.45
C ASP A 77 9.50 12.01 0.05
N PHE A 78 9.92 11.09 0.92
CA PHE A 78 9.04 10.04 1.45
C PHE A 78 7.79 10.59 2.18
N ASN A 79 7.90 11.74 2.82
CA ASN A 79 6.77 12.36 3.53
C ASN A 79 5.83 13.12 2.57
N ASN A 80 6.36 13.61 1.43
CA ASN A 80 5.65 14.43 0.46
C ASN A 80 5.68 13.85 -0.96
N TYR A 81 5.67 12.52 -1.08
CA TYR A 81 5.70 11.86 -2.38
C TYR A 81 4.50 12.24 -3.27
N LYS A 82 4.75 12.30 -4.57
CA LYS A 82 3.72 12.46 -5.60
C LYS A 82 3.17 11.12 -6.06
N GLU A 83 4.05 10.14 -6.18
CA GLU A 83 3.70 8.80 -6.59
C GLU A 83 4.46 7.78 -5.74
N LEU A 84 3.77 6.68 -5.38
CA LEU A 84 4.33 5.63 -4.52
C LEU A 84 3.89 4.27 -5.05
N ILE A 85 4.83 3.32 -5.09
CA ILE A 85 4.55 1.90 -5.27
C ILE A 85 4.78 1.21 -3.92
N ASN A 86 3.84 0.37 -3.50
CA ASN A 86 4.00 -0.50 -2.34
C ASN A 86 3.80 -1.96 -2.75
N ILE A 87 4.71 -2.82 -2.33
CA ILE A 87 4.59 -4.27 -2.49
C ILE A 87 4.45 -4.88 -1.10
N SER A 88 3.28 -5.48 -0.84
CA SER A 88 3.02 -6.25 0.37
C SER A 88 3.03 -7.73 0.02
N TYR A 89 3.90 -8.49 0.66
CA TYR A 89 4.02 -9.93 0.48
C TYR A 89 3.60 -10.67 1.75
N PHE A 90 2.76 -11.67 1.57
CA PHE A 90 2.31 -12.57 2.63
C PHE A 90 2.76 -13.99 2.31
N ASP A 91 3.63 -14.54 3.16
CA ASP A 91 4.13 -15.91 3.08
C ASP A 91 3.10 -16.91 3.60
N LYS A 92 1.89 -16.80 3.07
CA LYS A 92 0.73 -17.66 3.36
C LYS A 92 -0.35 -17.46 2.30
N GLU A 93 -1.19 -18.47 2.14
CA GLU A 93 -2.40 -18.37 1.35
C GLU A 93 -3.40 -17.42 2.03
N ILE A 94 -3.95 -16.49 1.26
CA ILE A 94 -5.01 -15.59 1.71
C ILE A 94 -6.14 -15.68 0.68
N ASP A 95 -7.36 -15.76 1.18
CA ASP A 95 -8.55 -15.67 0.33
C ASP A 95 -8.68 -14.24 -0.22
N ILE A 96 -8.60 -14.14 -1.54
CA ILE A 96 -8.54 -12.86 -2.25
C ILE A 96 -9.82 -12.02 -2.04
N GLU A 97 -10.98 -12.67 -2.04
CA GLU A 97 -12.27 -12.01 -1.86
C GLU A 97 -12.39 -11.42 -0.45
N THR A 98 -11.96 -12.19 0.56
CA THR A 98 -11.92 -11.71 1.95
C THR A 98 -10.97 -10.51 2.10
N ALA A 99 -9.79 -10.55 1.47
CA ALA A 99 -8.84 -9.44 1.52
C ALA A 99 -9.40 -8.18 0.85
N VAL A 100 -10.03 -8.32 -0.31
CA VAL A 100 -10.69 -7.25 -1.05
C VAL A 100 -11.84 -6.65 -0.24
N LYS A 101 -12.72 -7.49 0.32
CA LYS A 101 -13.83 -7.05 1.18
C LYS A 101 -13.33 -6.18 2.35
N GLN A 102 -12.28 -6.63 3.03
CA GLN A 102 -11.68 -5.87 4.14
C GLN A 102 -11.13 -4.51 3.68
N LYS A 103 -10.51 -4.43 2.49
CA LYS A 103 -10.05 -3.16 1.93
C LYS A 103 -11.21 -2.23 1.63
N VAL A 104 -12.26 -2.72 0.98
CA VAL A 104 -13.46 -1.93 0.69
C VAL A 104 -14.09 -1.39 1.98
N GLU A 105 -14.31 -2.26 2.97
CA GLU A 105 -14.86 -1.84 4.27
C GLU A 105 -13.97 -0.79 4.96
N TYR A 106 -12.66 -0.92 4.85
CA TYR A 106 -11.73 0.08 5.41
C TYR A 106 -11.93 1.46 4.77
N VAL A 107 -12.02 1.52 3.43
CA VAL A 107 -12.20 2.79 2.70
C VAL A 107 -13.56 3.41 3.03
N GLU A 108 -14.63 2.62 3.06
CA GLU A 108 -15.97 3.10 3.39
C GLU A 108 -16.05 3.62 4.84
N LYS A 109 -15.54 2.89 5.83
CA LYS A 109 -15.48 3.33 7.22
C LYS A 109 -14.64 4.61 7.39
N ARG A 110 -13.55 4.76 6.59
CA ARG A 110 -12.77 5.99 6.57
C ARG A 110 -13.61 7.15 6.04
N LYS A 111 -14.27 6.96 4.90
CA LYS A 111 -15.15 7.95 4.28
C LYS A 111 -16.21 8.47 5.25
N GLU A 112 -16.90 7.56 5.94
CA GLU A 112 -17.91 7.90 6.96
C GLU A 112 -17.29 8.72 8.11
N ARG A 113 -16.19 8.23 8.69
CA ARG A 113 -15.51 8.87 9.81
C ARG A 113 -15.00 10.27 9.48
N THR A 114 -14.47 10.47 8.27
CA THR A 114 -13.88 11.75 7.84
C THR A 114 -14.85 12.63 7.09
N GLN A 115 -16.07 12.15 6.80
CA GLN A 115 -17.07 12.82 5.97
C GLN A 115 -16.52 13.26 4.61
N ASP A 116 -15.63 12.43 4.03
CA ASP A 116 -14.96 12.71 2.76
C ASP A 116 -15.92 12.53 1.58
N LYS A 117 -16.53 13.63 1.15
CA LYS A 117 -17.51 13.64 0.05
C LYS A 117 -16.93 13.30 -1.33
N TYR A 118 -15.62 13.31 -1.46
CA TYR A 118 -14.93 12.98 -2.72
C TYR A 118 -14.49 11.51 -2.76
N SER A 119 -14.47 10.84 -1.62
CA SER A 119 -14.05 9.45 -1.52
C SER A 119 -15.00 8.51 -2.26
N PHE A 120 -14.42 7.59 -3.00
CA PHE A 120 -15.11 6.45 -3.62
C PHE A 120 -14.20 5.21 -3.58
N VAL A 121 -14.79 4.05 -3.75
CA VAL A 121 -14.10 2.78 -3.91
C VAL A 121 -14.81 1.95 -4.99
N ASN A 122 -14.02 1.29 -5.86
CA ASN A 122 -14.51 0.37 -6.86
C ASN A 122 -13.70 -0.93 -6.83
N VAL A 123 -14.31 -2.00 -7.30
CA VAL A 123 -13.70 -3.32 -7.44
C VAL A 123 -13.77 -3.75 -8.89
N THR A 124 -12.66 -4.20 -9.44
CA THR A 124 -12.57 -4.74 -10.81
C THR A 124 -11.86 -6.09 -10.75
N GLU A 125 -12.53 -7.11 -11.21
CA GLU A 125 -12.01 -8.48 -11.29
C GLU A 125 -11.39 -8.74 -12.67
N SER A 126 -10.28 -9.50 -12.70
CA SER A 126 -9.71 -9.97 -13.97
C SER A 126 -10.63 -10.98 -14.65
N PRO A 127 -10.63 -11.09 -16.01
CA PRO A 127 -11.49 -12.03 -16.72
C PRO A 127 -11.32 -13.50 -16.34
N ASP A 128 -10.17 -13.86 -15.80
CA ASP A 128 -9.86 -15.23 -15.34
C ASP A 128 -10.09 -15.45 -13.83
N GLY A 129 -10.59 -14.43 -13.11
CA GLY A 129 -10.90 -14.48 -11.69
C GLY A 129 -9.67 -14.59 -10.76
N LYS A 130 -8.43 -14.47 -11.30
CA LYS A 130 -7.22 -14.71 -10.52
C LYS A 130 -6.68 -13.48 -9.83
N GLU A 131 -7.14 -12.31 -10.24
CA GLU A 131 -6.68 -11.03 -9.73
C GLU A 131 -7.87 -10.09 -9.55
N ILE A 132 -7.82 -9.29 -8.49
CA ILE A 132 -8.82 -8.24 -8.24
C ILE A 132 -8.07 -6.94 -8.00
N VAL A 133 -8.53 -5.86 -8.63
CA VAL A 133 -8.03 -4.51 -8.37
C VAL A 133 -9.11 -3.73 -7.63
N VAL A 134 -8.73 -3.18 -6.48
CA VAL A 134 -9.52 -2.19 -5.74
C VAL A 134 -8.95 -0.82 -6.04
N ASP A 135 -9.72 0.04 -6.69
CA ASP A 135 -9.34 1.43 -6.91
C ASP A 135 -10.18 2.37 -6.05
N TYR A 136 -9.53 3.33 -5.43
CA TYR A 136 -10.22 4.27 -4.56
C TYR A 136 -9.53 5.64 -4.52
N LEU A 137 -10.33 6.65 -4.27
CA LEU A 137 -9.86 8.02 -4.07
C LEU A 137 -10.18 8.46 -2.65
N VAL A 138 -9.25 9.14 -2.02
CA VAL A 138 -9.42 9.75 -0.71
C VAL A 138 -8.91 11.18 -0.73
N THR A 139 -9.49 12.03 0.14
CA THR A 139 -8.97 13.38 0.36
C THR A 139 -8.48 13.53 1.79
N VAL A 140 -7.46 14.33 1.97
CA VAL A 140 -6.87 14.63 3.27
C VAL A 140 -6.79 16.13 3.46
N VAL A 141 -7.31 16.59 4.59
CA VAL A 141 -7.14 17.95 5.09
C VAL A 141 -6.29 17.84 6.34
N PRO A 142 -4.96 18.02 6.25
CA PRO A 142 -4.10 17.93 7.41
C PRO A 142 -4.32 19.12 8.35
N LYS A 143 -3.89 19.00 9.61
CA LYS A 143 -3.92 20.12 10.55
C LYS A 143 -2.99 21.25 10.12
N GLU A 144 -1.87 20.90 9.51
CA GLU A 144 -0.85 21.79 8.97
C GLU A 144 -0.47 21.33 7.58
N GLY A 145 -0.12 22.26 6.69
CA GLY A 145 0.22 22.01 5.31
C GLY A 145 -0.98 22.03 4.36
N GLU A 146 -0.75 21.65 3.13
CA GLU A 146 -1.71 21.74 2.05
C GLU A 146 -2.60 20.50 1.98
N SER A 147 -3.89 20.69 1.71
CA SER A 147 -4.81 19.59 1.45
C SER A 147 -4.43 18.86 0.18
N TYR A 148 -4.71 17.57 0.10
CA TYR A 148 -4.44 16.79 -1.09
C TYR A 148 -5.51 15.73 -1.36
N ALA A 149 -5.60 15.34 -2.61
CA ALA A 149 -6.31 14.13 -3.02
C ALA A 149 -5.31 13.03 -3.37
N GLU A 150 -5.65 11.79 -3.06
CA GLU A 150 -4.84 10.62 -3.36
C GLU A 150 -5.71 9.55 -4.02
N TYR A 151 -5.27 9.10 -5.18
CA TYR A 151 -5.88 8.00 -5.92
C TYR A 151 -5.01 6.76 -5.77
N ASN A 152 -5.64 5.67 -5.37
CA ASN A 152 -4.98 4.44 -5.00
C ASN A 152 -5.52 3.28 -5.86
N LEU A 153 -4.64 2.36 -6.20
CA LEU A 153 -4.89 1.13 -6.93
C LEU A 153 -4.21 -0.02 -6.19
N ASP A 154 -4.97 -0.92 -5.63
CA ASP A 154 -4.46 -2.13 -4.96
C ASP A 154 -4.81 -3.35 -5.81
N ARG A 155 -3.81 -4.01 -6.40
CA ARG A 155 -3.94 -5.24 -7.17
C ARG A 155 -3.63 -6.43 -6.29
N PHE A 156 -4.65 -7.22 -6.01
CA PHE A 156 -4.62 -8.42 -5.18
C PHE A 156 -4.40 -9.65 -6.04
N LYS A 157 -3.44 -10.47 -5.66
CA LYS A 157 -3.06 -11.65 -6.44
C LYS A 157 -2.56 -12.76 -5.55
N ASN A 158 -3.06 -14.00 -5.79
CA ASN A 158 -2.38 -15.18 -5.30
C ASN A 158 -1.05 -15.35 -6.03
N TYR A 159 -0.01 -15.67 -5.30
CA TYR A 159 1.36 -15.73 -5.78
C TYR A 159 1.97 -17.09 -5.44
N ASP A 160 2.64 -17.71 -6.40
CA ASP A 160 3.39 -18.92 -6.18
C ASP A 160 4.89 -18.60 -6.13
N ALA A 161 5.47 -18.73 -4.96
CA ALA A 161 6.90 -18.54 -4.74
C ALA A 161 7.63 -19.90 -4.73
N GLY A 162 7.78 -20.50 -5.92
CA GLY A 162 8.50 -21.77 -6.05
C GLY A 162 7.77 -22.98 -5.43
N GLY A 163 6.46 -23.07 -5.65
CA GLY A 163 5.59 -24.15 -5.14
C GLY A 163 4.97 -23.85 -3.77
N LYS A 164 5.29 -22.72 -3.17
CA LYS A 164 4.67 -22.27 -1.92
C LYS A 164 3.59 -21.23 -2.20
N LYS A 165 2.37 -21.56 -1.84
CA LYS A 165 1.24 -20.65 -1.96
C LYS A 165 1.43 -19.43 -1.06
N SER A 166 1.37 -18.26 -1.63
CA SER A 166 1.56 -16.97 -1.00
C SER A 166 0.61 -15.95 -1.60
N PHE A 167 0.70 -14.70 -1.15
CA PHE A 167 -0.21 -13.65 -1.58
C PHE A 167 0.54 -12.32 -1.71
N VAL A 168 0.23 -11.58 -2.76
CA VAL A 168 0.83 -10.26 -3.03
C VAL A 168 -0.26 -9.22 -3.20
N ILE A 169 -0.04 -8.05 -2.61
CA ILE A 169 -0.76 -6.82 -2.98
C ILE A 169 0.25 -5.87 -3.57
N PHE A 170 0.09 -5.60 -4.87
CA PHE A 170 0.82 -4.55 -5.55
C PHE A 170 -0.03 -3.28 -5.52
N SER A 171 0.45 -2.24 -4.86
CA SER A 171 -0.27 -0.98 -4.71
C SER A 171 0.45 0.14 -5.44
N TYR A 172 -0.31 1.01 -6.08
CA TYR A 172 0.16 2.27 -6.63
C TYR A 172 -0.69 3.41 -6.09
N SER A 173 -0.06 4.47 -5.64
CA SER A 173 -0.72 5.67 -5.14
C SER A 173 -0.22 6.90 -5.89
N LYS A 174 -1.13 7.79 -6.26
CA LYS A 174 -0.82 9.11 -6.84
C LYS A 174 -1.49 10.20 -6.03
N ARG A 175 -0.68 11.18 -5.60
CA ARG A 175 -1.11 12.30 -4.78
C ARG A 175 -0.98 13.61 -5.55
N ILE A 176 -1.99 14.47 -5.40
CA ILE A 176 -1.96 15.86 -5.90
C ILE A 176 -2.39 16.78 -4.77
N ALA A 177 -1.52 17.71 -4.37
CA ALA A 177 -1.81 18.75 -3.39
C ALA A 177 -2.59 19.91 -4.03
N GLY A 178 -3.39 20.63 -3.22
CA GLY A 178 -4.15 21.79 -3.63
C GLY A 178 -5.65 21.69 -3.37
N ASP A 179 -6.42 22.52 -4.08
CA ASP A 179 -7.88 22.53 -3.97
C ASP A 179 -8.49 21.16 -4.30
N LEU A 180 -9.24 20.61 -3.35
CA LEU A 180 -9.75 19.23 -3.42
C LEU A 180 -10.70 18.99 -4.60
N LYS A 181 -11.46 19.98 -5.03
CA LYS A 181 -12.35 19.86 -6.18
C LYS A 181 -11.58 19.70 -7.49
N TYR A 182 -10.49 20.44 -7.64
CA TYR A 182 -9.66 20.36 -8.84
C TYR A 182 -8.76 19.13 -8.84
N THR A 183 -8.13 18.81 -7.72
CA THR A 183 -7.23 17.66 -7.60
C THR A 183 -7.96 16.35 -7.78
N THR A 184 -9.15 16.18 -7.18
CA THR A 184 -9.99 14.98 -7.37
C THR A 184 -10.45 14.83 -8.80
N LYS A 185 -10.87 15.93 -9.45
CA LYS A 185 -11.24 15.90 -10.86
C LYS A 185 -10.07 15.54 -11.77
N SER A 186 -8.86 16.04 -11.46
CA SER A 186 -7.65 15.70 -12.20
C SER A 186 -7.32 14.21 -12.09
N LEU A 187 -7.28 13.66 -10.87
CA LEU A 187 -7.04 12.24 -10.63
C LEU A 187 -8.10 11.34 -11.29
N SER A 188 -9.38 11.73 -11.22
CA SER A 188 -10.46 10.97 -11.86
C SER A 188 -10.30 10.86 -13.38
N LYS A 189 -9.75 11.88 -14.04
CA LYS A 189 -9.46 11.83 -15.49
C LYS A 189 -8.32 10.87 -15.83
N GLU A 190 -7.39 10.66 -14.91
CA GLU A 190 -6.26 9.75 -15.10
C GLU A 190 -6.60 8.29 -14.77
N ARG A 191 -7.75 8.03 -14.12
CA ARG A 191 -8.14 6.73 -13.59
C ARG A 191 -7.92 5.57 -14.56
N SER A 192 -8.48 5.64 -15.76
CA SER A 192 -8.39 4.54 -16.74
C SER A 192 -6.95 4.25 -17.16
N ARG A 193 -6.15 5.31 -17.38
CA ARG A 193 -4.75 5.19 -17.76
C ARG A 193 -3.89 4.61 -16.64
N LEU A 194 -4.15 4.99 -15.38
CA LEU A 194 -3.45 4.45 -14.21
C LEU A 194 -3.83 2.99 -13.97
N MET A 195 -5.11 2.66 -14.08
CA MET A 195 -5.62 1.29 -13.97
C MET A 195 -4.97 0.37 -15.00
N GLU A 196 -4.94 0.77 -16.27
CA GLU A 196 -4.29 0.02 -17.34
C GLU A 196 -2.81 -0.21 -17.05
N GLY A 197 -2.11 0.82 -16.55
CA GLY A 197 -0.70 0.71 -16.17
C GLY A 197 -0.48 -0.32 -15.07
N VAL A 198 -1.29 -0.28 -14.00
CA VAL A 198 -1.18 -1.22 -12.87
C VAL A 198 -1.50 -2.66 -13.29
N ILE A 199 -2.51 -2.86 -14.14
CA ILE A 199 -2.88 -4.20 -14.65
C ILE A 199 -1.76 -4.79 -15.52
N LYS A 200 -1.15 -3.96 -16.37
CA LYS A 200 -0.07 -4.40 -17.29
C LYS A 200 1.28 -4.55 -16.61
N MET A 201 1.49 -3.97 -15.43
CA MET A 201 2.76 -4.09 -14.74
C MET A 201 3.03 -5.53 -14.31
N ALA A 202 4.18 -6.07 -14.71
CA ALA A 202 4.66 -7.33 -14.17
C ALA A 202 5.07 -7.13 -12.71
N ILE A 203 4.44 -7.88 -11.79
CA ILE A 203 4.87 -7.90 -10.39
C ILE A 203 6.23 -8.60 -10.35
N PRO A 204 7.29 -7.95 -9.81
CA PRO A 204 8.61 -8.55 -9.73
C PRO A 204 8.59 -9.87 -8.95
N PRO A 205 9.47 -10.82 -9.28
CA PRO A 205 9.61 -12.05 -8.50
C PRO A 205 9.99 -11.73 -7.05
N VAL A 206 9.22 -12.28 -6.11
CA VAL A 206 9.47 -12.07 -4.68
C VAL A 206 10.24 -13.26 -4.11
N THR A 207 11.33 -12.97 -3.39
CA THR A 207 12.01 -13.94 -2.53
C THR A 207 12.04 -13.38 -1.11
N TYR A 208 11.27 -13.97 -0.23
CA TYR A 208 11.15 -13.52 1.15
C TYR A 208 11.83 -14.48 2.12
N LYS A 209 12.73 -13.93 2.93
CA LYS A 209 13.36 -14.65 4.07
C LYS A 209 13.09 -13.84 5.32
N PRO A 210 12.21 -14.32 6.22
CA PRO A 210 11.95 -13.61 7.47
C PRO A 210 13.23 -13.54 8.32
N THR A 211 13.55 -12.36 8.82
CA THR A 211 14.54 -12.21 9.87
C THR A 211 13.92 -12.55 11.21
N ALA A 212 14.70 -13.08 12.14
CA ALA A 212 14.22 -13.27 13.50
C ALA A 212 13.71 -11.93 14.04
N VAL A 213 12.45 -11.89 14.48
CA VAL A 213 11.89 -10.68 15.10
C VAL A 213 12.64 -10.50 16.41
N GLU A 214 13.43 -9.45 16.52
CA GLU A 214 13.98 -9.06 17.81
C GLU A 214 12.81 -8.83 18.76
N ALA A 215 12.68 -9.71 19.75
CA ALA A 215 11.69 -9.54 20.79
C ALA A 215 12.04 -8.22 21.52
N LYS A 216 11.21 -7.20 21.31
CA LYS A 216 11.31 -5.98 22.12
C LYS A 216 11.16 -6.40 23.58
N LYS A 217 12.26 -6.29 24.32
CA LYS A 217 12.27 -6.36 25.79
C LYS A 217 11.54 -5.18 26.37
#